data_38fbaadd0700bef27ebec36fabeceb5f
#
_entry.id   38fbaadd0700bef27ebec36fabeceb5f
#
_cell.length_a   1.000
_cell.length_b   1.000
_cell.length_c   1.000
_cell.angle_alpha   90.00
_cell.angle_beta   90.00
_cell.angle_gamma   90.00
#
_symmetry.space_group_name_H-M   'P 1'
#
loop_
_entity.id
_entity.type
_entity.pdbx_description
1 polymer ?
#
loop_
_entity_poly.entity_id
_entity_poly.type
_entity_poly.pdbx_seq_one_letter_code
_entity_poly.pdbx_strand_id
1 'polypeptide(L)'
;MTTNKFWQASDGTQLHYCSDDFTDPWRPSDTVVLVHPGMGSALRLYAWVPHLTRDYRVIRPDIRGHGRSAQALDKPLTNERLARDLIELLDHLKCERAHVIGASAGGIIAMHAALRFPERFASLGLYAATPGINPERPKKGNWLARVAKGGVRNFLTETMHDRIGDASPAHQKWFLDTAEGVTPEYLGRFVPLMASEYFPEKLAAIACPTLMVVPDPDPMVEAHEYERMRKYLKNCRFVSVKGAGHSMVGEIPDRCAGEAKRFLDDVRAGRAL
;
A
#
# COMPACT_ATOMS: atom_id res chain seq x y z
N MET A 1 -6.77 4.47 20.91
CA MET A 1 -5.34 4.88 20.97
C MET A 1 -4.54 4.09 19.96
N THR A 2 -3.62 4.73 19.23
CA THR A 2 -2.66 4.01 18.38
C THR A 2 -1.72 3.18 19.27
N THR A 3 -1.64 1.88 19.02
CA THR A 3 -0.68 1.00 19.68
C THR A 3 0.32 0.46 18.66
N ASN A 4 1.62 0.56 18.99
CA ASN A 4 2.70 -0.04 18.22
C ASN A 4 2.92 -1.47 18.71
N LYS A 5 2.88 -2.42 17.79
CA LYS A 5 2.99 -3.83 18.10
C LYS A 5 3.93 -4.53 17.12
N PHE A 6 4.42 -5.68 17.54
CA PHE A 6 5.26 -6.55 16.72
C PHE A 6 4.66 -7.95 16.68
N TRP A 7 4.91 -8.65 15.57
CA TRP A 7 4.68 -10.09 15.46
C TRP A 7 5.88 -10.76 14.80
N GLN A 8 5.97 -12.04 14.91
CA GLN A 8 7.01 -12.84 14.28
C GLN A 8 6.41 -13.57 13.09
N ALA A 9 6.93 -13.32 11.89
CA ALA A 9 6.57 -14.06 10.69
C ALA A 9 7.08 -15.52 10.79
N SER A 10 6.51 -16.42 10.00
CA SER A 10 6.85 -17.85 10.02
C SER A 10 8.33 -18.15 9.72
N ASP A 11 9.02 -17.22 9.03
CA ASP A 11 10.45 -17.29 8.80
C ASP A 11 11.30 -16.71 9.96
N GLY A 12 10.67 -16.34 11.08
CA GLY A 12 11.33 -15.78 12.25
C GLY A 12 11.66 -14.29 12.14
N THR A 13 11.19 -13.59 11.10
CA THR A 13 11.41 -12.14 10.97
C THR A 13 10.44 -11.38 11.86
N GLN A 14 10.96 -10.44 12.65
CA GLN A 14 10.13 -9.54 13.46
C GLN A 14 9.59 -8.42 12.59
N LEU A 15 8.27 -8.28 12.53
CA LEU A 15 7.56 -7.27 11.76
C LEU A 15 6.71 -6.39 12.68
N HIS A 16 6.52 -5.14 12.27
CA HIS A 16 5.82 -4.13 13.06
C HIS A 16 4.46 -3.77 12.43
N TYR A 17 3.50 -3.41 13.27
CA TYR A 17 2.25 -2.78 12.86
C TYR A 17 1.71 -1.80 13.89
N CYS A 18 0.98 -0.80 13.42
CA CYS A 18 0.12 0.05 14.24
C CYS A 18 -1.29 -0.52 14.25
N SER A 19 -1.95 -0.48 15.41
CA SER A 19 -3.36 -0.86 15.56
C SER A 19 -4.12 0.31 16.17
N ASP A 20 -5.15 0.75 15.47
CA ASP A 20 -6.04 1.85 15.84
C ASP A 20 -7.47 1.33 15.86
N ASP A 21 -8.10 1.34 17.05
CA ASP A 21 -9.44 0.82 17.24
C ASP A 21 -10.23 1.74 18.18
N PHE A 22 -11.29 2.32 17.66
CA PHE A 22 -12.26 3.15 18.39
C PHE A 22 -13.70 2.68 18.12
N THR A 23 -13.82 1.43 17.67
CA THR A 23 -15.12 0.79 17.45
C THR A 23 -15.81 0.51 18.78
N ASP A 24 -17.10 0.27 18.73
CA ASP A 24 -17.89 -0.09 19.92
C ASP A 24 -17.54 -1.52 20.38
N PRO A 25 -17.02 -1.72 21.62
CA PRO A 25 -16.55 -3.04 22.06
C PRO A 25 -17.67 -4.08 22.22
N TRP A 26 -18.92 -3.68 22.16
CA TRP A 26 -20.09 -4.57 22.21
C TRP A 26 -20.63 -4.95 20.83
N ARG A 27 -19.97 -4.56 19.74
CA ARG A 27 -20.34 -4.90 18.37
C ARG A 27 -19.16 -5.53 17.63
N PRO A 28 -19.42 -6.52 16.78
CA PRO A 28 -18.40 -6.94 15.81
C PRO A 28 -18.01 -5.77 14.90
N SER A 29 -16.74 -5.62 14.62
CA SER A 29 -16.20 -4.64 13.68
C SER A 29 -15.32 -5.31 12.64
N ASP A 30 -15.43 -4.86 11.39
CA ASP A 30 -14.56 -5.31 10.33
C ASP A 30 -13.16 -4.72 10.49
N THR A 31 -12.16 -5.46 10.01
CA THR A 31 -10.77 -5.02 10.00
C THR A 31 -10.40 -4.43 8.64
N VAL A 32 -9.76 -3.27 8.65
CA VAL A 32 -9.16 -2.63 7.47
C VAL A 32 -7.63 -2.65 7.65
N VAL A 33 -6.93 -3.25 6.69
CA VAL A 33 -5.46 -3.24 6.65
C VAL A 33 -5.00 -2.22 5.61
N LEU A 34 -4.20 -1.24 6.03
CA LEU A 34 -3.66 -0.17 5.18
C LEU A 34 -2.18 -0.43 4.92
N VAL A 35 -1.82 -0.82 3.70
CA VAL A 35 -0.45 -1.15 3.28
C VAL A 35 0.19 0.04 2.59
N HIS A 36 1.24 0.59 3.18
CA HIS A 36 1.89 1.83 2.75
C HIS A 36 2.67 1.69 1.42
N PRO A 37 2.95 2.81 0.72
CA PRO A 37 3.79 2.80 -0.48
C PRO A 37 5.26 2.49 -0.13
N GLY A 38 6.02 2.02 -1.10
CA GLY A 38 7.47 1.80 -0.96
C GLY A 38 8.21 3.05 -0.49
N MET A 39 9.35 2.87 0.17
CA MET A 39 10.15 3.94 0.79
C MET A 39 9.36 4.78 1.82
N GLY A 40 8.40 4.15 2.50
CA GLY A 40 7.61 4.77 3.55
C GLY A 40 7.46 3.86 4.76
N SER A 41 6.45 4.13 5.57
CA SER A 41 6.08 3.33 6.74
C SER A 41 4.58 3.45 7.01
N ALA A 42 4.09 2.73 8.00
CA ALA A 42 2.71 2.84 8.50
C ALA A 42 2.26 4.28 8.78
N LEU A 43 3.24 5.18 9.06
CA LEU A 43 2.98 6.60 9.29
C LEU A 43 2.45 7.34 8.05
N ARG A 44 2.73 6.86 6.84
CA ARG A 44 2.20 7.46 5.60
C ARG A 44 0.67 7.48 5.54
N LEU A 45 0.03 6.62 6.33
CA LEU A 45 -1.42 6.44 6.35
C LEU A 45 -2.04 6.84 7.70
N TYR A 46 -1.29 7.59 8.56
CA TYR A 46 -1.80 7.94 9.87
C TYR A 46 -3.02 8.87 9.82
N ALA A 47 -3.05 9.78 8.84
CA ALA A 47 -4.16 10.72 8.66
C ALA A 47 -5.48 10.06 8.23
N TRP A 48 -5.43 8.79 7.78
CA TRP A 48 -6.62 7.99 7.46
C TRP A 48 -7.34 7.47 8.71
N VAL A 49 -6.61 7.37 9.82
CA VAL A 49 -7.10 6.79 11.07
C VAL A 49 -8.39 7.45 11.56
N PRO A 50 -8.48 8.80 11.68
CA PRO A 50 -9.71 9.45 12.13
C PRO A 50 -10.95 9.18 11.27
N HIS A 51 -10.76 8.91 9.98
CA HIS A 51 -11.85 8.67 9.04
C HIS A 51 -12.44 7.26 9.15
N LEU A 52 -11.67 6.28 9.65
CA LEU A 52 -12.04 4.87 9.58
C LEU A 52 -12.29 4.25 10.96
N THR A 53 -11.59 4.69 11.99
CA THR A 53 -11.49 3.94 13.26
C THR A 53 -12.76 3.91 14.10
N ARG A 54 -13.75 4.77 13.83
CA ARG A 54 -15.05 4.68 14.52
C ARG A 54 -15.88 3.49 14.06
N ASP A 55 -15.66 3.05 12.80
CA ASP A 55 -16.47 2.01 12.16
C ASP A 55 -15.68 0.73 11.87
N TYR A 56 -14.34 0.81 11.84
CA TYR A 56 -13.44 -0.26 11.47
C TYR A 56 -12.25 -0.33 12.43
N ARG A 57 -11.79 -1.53 12.74
CA ARG A 57 -10.47 -1.73 13.33
C ARG A 57 -9.42 -1.51 12.25
N VAL A 58 -8.55 -0.51 12.39
CA VAL A 58 -7.54 -0.14 11.39
C VAL A 58 -6.18 -0.71 11.79
N ILE A 59 -5.58 -1.48 10.88
CA ILE A 59 -4.25 -2.09 11.03
C ILE A 59 -3.34 -1.51 9.95
N ARG A 60 -2.20 -0.97 10.35
CA ARG A 60 -1.21 -0.38 9.46
C ARG A 60 0.14 -1.07 9.65
N PRO A 61 0.45 -2.14 8.88
CA PRO A 61 1.75 -2.80 8.97
C PRO A 61 2.84 -1.93 8.33
N ASP A 62 4.05 -2.03 8.86
CA ASP A 62 5.26 -1.70 8.12
C ASP A 62 5.63 -2.89 7.24
N ILE A 63 5.71 -2.68 5.93
CA ILE A 63 6.19 -3.70 4.99
C ILE A 63 7.58 -4.18 5.45
N ARG A 64 7.86 -5.48 5.33
CA ARG A 64 9.19 -6.03 5.58
C ARG A 64 10.28 -5.09 5.04
N GLY A 65 11.29 -4.79 5.86
CA GLY A 65 12.39 -3.90 5.52
C GLY A 65 12.07 -2.40 5.48
N HIS A 66 10.88 -2.01 5.89
CA HIS A 66 10.45 -0.61 5.97
C HIS A 66 10.06 -0.26 7.41
N GLY A 67 10.10 1.04 7.73
CA GLY A 67 9.72 1.54 9.03
C GLY A 67 10.44 0.83 10.18
N ARG A 68 9.69 0.19 11.06
CA ARG A 68 10.20 -0.57 12.22
C ARG A 68 10.26 -2.07 12.00
N SER A 69 9.85 -2.56 10.82
CA SER A 69 9.96 -3.97 10.44
C SER A 69 11.40 -4.33 10.06
N ALA A 70 11.88 -5.49 10.52
CA ALA A 70 13.23 -5.97 10.23
C ALA A 70 13.45 -6.17 8.72
N GLN A 71 14.65 -5.89 8.25
CA GLN A 71 15.03 -6.03 6.83
C GLN A 71 15.27 -7.49 6.42
N ALA A 72 15.75 -8.33 7.37
CA ALA A 72 16.03 -9.75 7.14
C ALA A 72 16.85 -9.98 5.85
N LEU A 73 18.00 -9.29 5.75
CA LEU A 73 18.86 -9.33 4.56
C LEU A 73 19.46 -10.71 4.27
N ASP A 74 19.54 -11.57 5.29
CA ASP A 74 19.97 -12.95 5.24
C ASP A 74 18.91 -13.92 4.68
N LYS A 75 17.68 -13.45 4.47
CA LYS A 75 16.55 -14.29 4.03
C LYS A 75 16.12 -14.01 2.61
N PRO A 76 15.52 -14.99 1.91
CA PRO A 76 14.93 -14.77 0.59
C PRO A 76 13.81 -13.71 0.64
N LEU A 77 13.84 -12.77 -0.29
CA LEU A 77 12.79 -11.79 -0.49
C LEU A 77 12.06 -12.12 -1.80
N THR A 78 10.78 -12.48 -1.71
CA THR A 78 9.93 -12.84 -2.84
C THR A 78 8.56 -12.17 -2.75
N ASN A 79 7.85 -12.03 -3.88
CA ASN A 79 6.46 -11.53 -3.89
C ASN A 79 5.54 -12.42 -3.06
N GLU A 80 5.78 -13.73 -3.07
CA GLU A 80 5.05 -14.67 -2.21
C GLU A 80 5.30 -14.40 -0.73
N ARG A 81 6.57 -14.15 -0.33
CA ARG A 81 6.89 -13.85 1.09
C ARG A 81 6.18 -12.58 1.56
N LEU A 82 6.20 -11.53 0.75
CA LEU A 82 5.51 -10.28 1.08
C LEU A 82 3.99 -10.47 1.18
N ALA A 83 3.40 -11.26 0.27
CA ALA A 83 1.98 -11.61 0.36
C ALA A 83 1.68 -12.43 1.61
N ARG A 84 2.52 -13.41 1.96
CA ARG A 84 2.39 -14.22 3.19
C ARG A 84 2.54 -13.40 4.46
N ASP A 85 3.43 -12.41 4.49
CA ASP A 85 3.56 -11.49 5.64
C ASP A 85 2.21 -10.83 5.97
N LEU A 86 1.46 -10.44 4.94
CA LEU A 86 0.14 -9.85 5.12
C LEU A 86 -0.88 -10.85 5.67
N ILE A 87 -0.87 -12.09 5.18
CA ILE A 87 -1.80 -13.14 5.65
C ILE A 87 -1.43 -13.60 7.07
N GLU A 88 -0.16 -13.79 7.36
CA GLU A 88 0.32 -14.16 8.69
C GLU A 88 0.02 -13.06 9.74
N LEU A 89 0.00 -11.77 9.32
CA LEU A 89 -0.51 -10.70 10.16
C LEU A 89 -1.99 -10.90 10.49
N LEU A 90 -2.82 -11.25 9.50
CA LEU A 90 -4.24 -11.54 9.75
C LEU A 90 -4.41 -12.74 10.71
N ASP A 91 -3.59 -13.80 10.56
CA ASP A 91 -3.59 -14.96 11.45
C ASP A 91 -3.20 -14.56 12.88
N HIS A 92 -2.13 -13.78 13.04
CA HIS A 92 -1.70 -13.22 14.32
C HIS A 92 -2.82 -12.40 15.00
N LEU A 93 -3.58 -11.65 14.22
CA LEU A 93 -4.71 -10.84 14.69
C LEU A 93 -5.99 -11.64 14.91
N LYS A 94 -5.99 -12.96 14.61
CA LYS A 94 -7.18 -13.83 14.59
C LYS A 94 -8.28 -13.25 13.71
N CYS A 95 -7.89 -12.64 12.59
CA CYS A 95 -8.78 -12.03 11.62
C CYS A 95 -8.91 -12.96 10.42
N GLU A 96 -10.06 -13.59 10.28
CA GLU A 96 -10.32 -14.56 9.20
C GLU A 96 -10.31 -13.86 7.83
N ARG A 97 -10.92 -12.67 7.75
CA ARG A 97 -11.11 -11.91 6.51
C ARG A 97 -11.03 -10.40 6.77
N ALA A 98 -10.36 -9.66 5.90
CA ALA A 98 -10.17 -8.22 6.06
C ALA A 98 -10.42 -7.45 4.74
N HIS A 99 -10.74 -6.17 4.88
CA HIS A 99 -10.58 -5.20 3.80
C HIS A 99 -9.11 -4.81 3.72
N VAL A 100 -8.49 -4.92 2.55
CA VAL A 100 -7.07 -4.57 2.37
C VAL A 100 -6.95 -3.42 1.39
N ILE A 101 -6.29 -2.35 1.81
CA ILE A 101 -6.03 -1.18 0.97
C ILE A 101 -4.52 -1.00 0.84
N GLY A 102 -4.02 -1.04 -0.40
CA GLY A 102 -2.60 -0.87 -0.68
C GLY A 102 -2.33 0.32 -1.59
N ALA A 103 -1.27 1.08 -1.28
CA ALA A 103 -0.80 2.19 -2.08
C ALA A 103 0.52 1.85 -2.79
N SER A 104 0.60 2.11 -4.11
CA SER A 104 1.81 1.87 -4.91
C SER A 104 2.37 0.46 -4.67
N ALA A 105 3.60 0.30 -4.17
CA ALA A 105 4.18 -1.02 -3.82
C ALA A 105 3.30 -1.83 -2.86
N GLY A 106 2.64 -1.18 -1.88
CA GLY A 106 1.67 -1.84 -1.00
C GLY A 106 0.48 -2.42 -1.77
N GLY A 107 0.08 -1.78 -2.86
CA GLY A 107 -0.95 -2.29 -3.77
C GLY A 107 -0.48 -3.50 -4.57
N ILE A 108 0.78 -3.53 -5.02
CA ILE A 108 1.38 -4.72 -5.67
C ILE A 108 1.33 -5.93 -4.73
N ILE A 109 1.76 -5.73 -3.47
CA ILE A 109 1.73 -6.77 -2.44
C ILE A 109 0.29 -7.24 -2.17
N ALA A 110 -0.66 -6.31 -2.04
CA ALA A 110 -2.07 -6.62 -1.82
C ALA A 110 -2.68 -7.41 -2.98
N MET A 111 -2.35 -7.07 -4.24
CA MET A 111 -2.80 -7.84 -5.41
C MET A 111 -2.21 -9.25 -5.43
N HIS A 112 -0.92 -9.42 -5.13
CA HIS A 112 -0.31 -10.75 -4.98
C HIS A 112 -0.99 -11.58 -3.89
N ALA A 113 -1.33 -10.97 -2.76
CA ALA A 113 -2.03 -11.64 -1.68
C ALA A 113 -3.47 -12.00 -2.07
N ALA A 114 -4.22 -11.09 -2.72
CA ALA A 114 -5.59 -11.33 -3.16
C ALA A 114 -5.69 -12.46 -4.20
N LEU A 115 -4.69 -12.58 -5.08
CA LEU A 115 -4.63 -13.66 -6.07
C LEU A 115 -4.31 -15.03 -5.45
N ARG A 116 -3.52 -15.07 -4.37
CA ARG A 116 -3.07 -16.33 -3.73
C ARG A 116 -4.00 -16.79 -2.60
N PHE A 117 -4.68 -15.86 -1.94
CA PHE A 117 -5.51 -16.09 -0.76
C PHE A 117 -6.83 -15.32 -0.86
N PRO A 118 -7.62 -15.55 -1.95
CA PRO A 118 -8.81 -14.75 -2.23
C PRO A 118 -9.86 -14.80 -1.09
N GLU A 119 -9.94 -15.91 -0.35
CA GLU A 119 -10.85 -16.09 0.78
C GLU A 119 -10.57 -15.13 1.95
N ARG A 120 -9.34 -14.59 2.05
CA ARG A 120 -8.92 -13.69 3.12
C ARG A 120 -9.31 -12.21 2.86
N PHE A 121 -9.86 -11.90 1.67
CA PHE A 121 -10.18 -10.54 1.24
C PHE A 121 -11.69 -10.27 1.25
N ALA A 122 -12.15 -9.39 2.13
CA ALA A 122 -13.50 -8.83 2.08
C ALA A 122 -13.64 -7.83 0.92
N SER A 123 -12.60 -7.03 0.70
CA SER A 123 -12.46 -6.14 -0.46
C SER A 123 -10.99 -5.74 -0.65
N LEU A 124 -10.68 -5.17 -1.82
CA LEU A 124 -9.36 -4.67 -2.19
C LEU A 124 -9.45 -3.19 -2.57
N GLY A 125 -8.60 -2.33 -1.97
CA GLY A 125 -8.41 -0.94 -2.37
C GLY A 125 -7.02 -0.74 -2.98
N LEU A 126 -6.95 -0.10 -4.14
CA LEU A 126 -5.71 0.15 -4.87
C LEU A 126 -5.55 1.65 -5.11
N TYR A 127 -4.51 2.26 -4.54
CA TYR A 127 -4.21 3.68 -4.66
C TYR A 127 -2.90 3.88 -5.40
N ALA A 128 -2.93 4.53 -6.57
CA ALA A 128 -1.76 4.75 -7.41
C ALA A 128 -0.90 3.48 -7.58
N ALA A 129 -1.55 2.32 -7.79
CA ALA A 129 -0.90 1.01 -7.83
C ALA A 129 -1.11 0.33 -9.18
N THR A 130 -0.07 -0.34 -9.68
CA THR A 130 -0.07 -1.16 -10.88
C THR A 130 0.26 -2.62 -10.53
N PRO A 131 -0.06 -3.60 -11.37
CA PRO A 131 0.23 -5.02 -11.12
C PRO A 131 1.70 -5.37 -11.43
N GLY A 132 2.61 -4.76 -10.71
CA GLY A 132 4.04 -4.78 -10.98
C GLY A 132 4.51 -3.57 -11.81
N ILE A 133 5.79 -3.52 -12.12
CA ILE A 133 6.37 -2.47 -12.98
C ILE A 133 6.47 -3.03 -14.41
N ASN A 134 5.79 -2.39 -15.35
CA ASN A 134 5.83 -2.81 -16.76
C ASN A 134 7.29 -2.77 -17.28
N PRO A 135 7.84 -3.89 -17.79
CA PRO A 135 9.22 -3.95 -18.30
C PRO A 135 9.44 -3.08 -19.55
N GLU A 136 8.37 -2.79 -20.31
CA GLU A 136 8.42 -1.93 -21.51
C GLU A 136 8.36 -0.44 -21.18
N ARG A 137 8.16 -0.09 -19.89
CA ARG A 137 8.09 1.28 -19.45
C ARG A 137 9.40 2.02 -19.73
N PRO A 138 9.34 3.27 -20.26
CA PRO A 138 10.54 4.10 -20.42
C PRO A 138 11.31 4.21 -19.11
N LYS A 139 12.59 3.83 -19.13
CA LYS A 139 13.45 3.91 -17.95
C LYS A 139 13.73 5.38 -17.63
N LYS A 140 13.04 5.96 -16.68
CA LYS A 140 13.32 7.31 -16.15
C LYS A 140 14.62 7.29 -15.32
N GLY A 141 15.77 7.07 -15.96
CA GLY A 141 17.10 7.02 -15.33
C GLY A 141 17.33 5.78 -14.46
N ASN A 142 18.57 5.63 -13.97
CA ASN A 142 18.94 4.56 -13.04
C ASN A 142 18.72 5.04 -11.59
N TRP A 143 17.48 5.04 -11.14
CA TRP A 143 17.15 5.53 -9.81
C TRP A 143 17.74 4.67 -8.67
N LEU A 144 17.98 3.35 -8.87
CA LEU A 144 18.70 2.53 -7.90
C LEU A 144 20.14 3.00 -7.70
N ALA A 145 20.84 3.40 -8.79
CA ALA A 145 22.16 3.98 -8.68
C ALA A 145 22.13 5.34 -7.97
N ARG A 146 21.07 6.16 -8.18
CA ARG A 146 20.88 7.43 -7.43
C ARG A 146 20.69 7.17 -5.95
N VAL A 147 19.86 6.20 -5.58
CA VAL A 147 19.64 5.78 -4.19
C VAL A 147 20.94 5.25 -3.57
N ALA A 148 21.67 4.39 -4.27
CA ALA A 148 22.94 3.84 -3.79
C ALA A 148 24.00 4.93 -3.54
N LYS A 149 24.05 5.96 -4.40
CA LYS A 149 25.00 7.09 -4.28
C LYS A 149 24.61 8.10 -3.22
N GLY A 150 23.33 8.49 -3.17
CA GLY A 150 22.84 9.62 -2.37
C GLY A 150 21.98 9.25 -1.17
N GLY A 151 21.63 7.98 -1.03
CA GLY A 151 20.69 7.51 -0.01
C GLY A 151 19.22 7.75 -0.36
N VAL A 152 18.33 7.10 0.41
CA VAL A 152 16.88 7.14 0.19
C VAL A 152 16.32 8.56 0.38
N ARG A 153 16.76 9.25 1.43
CA ARG A 153 16.27 10.60 1.75
C ARG A 153 16.56 11.59 0.62
N ASN A 154 17.80 11.59 0.10
CA ASN A 154 18.19 12.46 -1.02
C ASN A 154 17.37 12.16 -2.28
N PHE A 155 17.20 10.87 -2.62
CA PHE A 155 16.38 10.46 -3.75
C PHE A 155 14.92 10.91 -3.62
N LEU A 156 14.33 10.79 -2.42
CA LEU A 156 12.97 11.28 -2.16
C LEU A 156 12.89 12.81 -2.27
N THR A 157 13.89 13.54 -1.81
CA THR A 157 13.96 15.01 -1.96
C THR A 157 13.97 15.41 -3.44
N GLU A 158 14.80 14.76 -4.26
CA GLU A 158 14.91 15.04 -5.70
C GLU A 158 13.62 14.72 -6.48
N THR A 159 12.79 13.81 -5.96
CA THR A 159 11.53 13.36 -6.60
C THR A 159 10.29 13.80 -5.84
N MET A 160 10.42 14.80 -4.97
CA MET A 160 9.36 15.22 -4.05
C MET A 160 8.11 15.69 -4.77
N HIS A 161 8.27 16.54 -5.78
CA HIS A 161 7.17 17.10 -6.56
C HIS A 161 6.35 16.00 -7.25
N ASP A 162 6.99 15.00 -7.87
CA ASP A 162 6.29 13.88 -8.52
C ASP A 162 5.49 13.02 -7.50
N ARG A 163 5.82 13.13 -6.21
CA ARG A 163 5.20 12.33 -5.15
C ARG A 163 4.07 13.02 -4.43
N ILE A 164 4.29 14.25 -3.99
CA ILE A 164 3.34 15.00 -3.16
C ILE A 164 3.12 16.43 -3.66
N GLY A 165 3.37 16.69 -4.97
CA GLY A 165 3.10 17.98 -5.59
C GLY A 165 3.77 19.14 -4.86
N ASP A 166 3.03 20.24 -4.75
CA ASP A 166 3.45 21.49 -4.11
C ASP A 166 3.19 21.50 -2.60
N ALA A 167 3.42 20.37 -1.92
CA ALA A 167 3.24 20.26 -0.49
C ALA A 167 4.10 21.26 0.30
N SER A 168 3.59 21.76 1.43
CA SER A 168 4.30 22.69 2.31
C SER A 168 5.65 22.11 2.81
N PRO A 169 6.63 22.96 3.17
CA PRO A 169 7.91 22.48 3.70
C PRO A 169 7.77 21.56 4.92
N ALA A 170 6.79 21.79 5.80
CA ALA A 170 6.50 20.93 6.95
C ALA A 170 6.02 19.54 6.50
N HIS A 171 5.14 19.48 5.48
CA HIS A 171 4.66 18.22 4.91
C HIS A 171 5.79 17.48 4.19
N GLN A 172 6.63 18.16 3.41
CA GLN A 172 7.81 17.56 2.77
C GLN A 172 8.76 16.96 3.81
N LYS A 173 9.06 17.69 4.90
CA LYS A 173 9.89 17.18 5.99
C LYS A 173 9.28 15.91 6.61
N TRP A 174 8.00 15.95 6.96
CA TRP A 174 7.29 14.78 7.50
C TRP A 174 7.32 13.59 6.52
N PHE A 175 7.12 13.85 5.23
CA PHE A 175 7.17 12.81 4.21
C PHE A 175 8.55 12.13 4.15
N LEU A 176 9.64 12.87 4.30
CA LEU A 176 11.01 12.35 4.35
C LEU A 176 11.24 11.55 5.65
N ASP A 177 10.76 12.06 6.78
CA ASP A 177 10.95 11.41 8.08
C ASP A 177 10.22 10.04 8.14
N THR A 178 9.10 9.88 7.43
CA THR A 178 8.39 8.59 7.35
C THR A 178 9.09 7.52 6.53
N ALA A 179 10.20 7.85 5.85
CA ALA A 179 11.05 6.91 5.13
C ALA A 179 12.21 6.36 5.98
N GLU A 180 12.30 6.72 7.26
CA GLU A 180 13.32 6.19 8.16
C GLU A 180 13.27 4.66 8.26
N GLY A 181 14.44 4.03 8.42
CA GLY A 181 14.59 2.57 8.49
C GLY A 181 14.74 1.87 7.14
N VAL A 182 14.49 2.55 6.01
CA VAL A 182 14.67 1.96 4.68
C VAL A 182 16.09 2.22 4.18
N THR A 183 16.86 1.15 3.92
CA THR A 183 18.25 1.26 3.46
C THR A 183 18.37 1.11 1.94
N PRO A 184 19.42 1.69 1.32
CA PRO A 184 19.71 1.46 -0.10
C PRO A 184 19.93 -0.02 -0.43
N GLU A 185 20.56 -0.78 0.48
CA GLU A 185 20.79 -2.22 0.32
C GLU A 185 19.48 -2.99 0.21
N TYR A 186 18.52 -2.73 1.11
CA TYR A 186 17.21 -3.36 1.06
C TYR A 186 16.44 -2.97 -0.21
N LEU A 187 16.47 -1.70 -0.60
CA LEU A 187 15.82 -1.23 -1.83
C LEU A 187 16.42 -1.87 -3.08
N GLY A 188 17.72 -2.16 -3.06
CA GLY A 188 18.40 -2.89 -4.14
C GLY A 188 17.82 -4.31 -4.38
N ARG A 189 17.16 -4.89 -3.38
CA ARG A 189 16.42 -6.16 -3.48
C ARG A 189 14.93 -5.97 -3.73
N PHE A 190 14.32 -5.04 -2.99
CA PHE A 190 12.87 -4.82 -3.00
C PHE A 190 12.34 -4.32 -4.35
N VAL A 191 13.05 -3.37 -4.98
CA VAL A 191 12.52 -2.76 -6.21
C VAL A 191 12.66 -3.65 -7.44
N PRO A 192 13.77 -4.36 -7.66
CA PRO A 192 13.81 -5.39 -8.70
C PRO A 192 12.71 -6.44 -8.50
N LEU A 193 12.38 -6.78 -7.24
CA LEU A 193 11.28 -7.69 -6.93
C LEU A 193 9.92 -7.12 -7.38
N MET A 194 9.63 -5.84 -7.12
CA MET A 194 8.38 -5.20 -7.59
C MET A 194 8.29 -5.17 -9.12
N ALA A 195 9.44 -5.23 -9.81
CA ALA A 195 9.53 -5.27 -11.27
C ALA A 195 9.68 -6.70 -11.84
N SER A 196 9.82 -7.72 -11.00
CA SER A 196 10.07 -9.09 -11.44
C SER A 196 8.86 -9.77 -12.10
N GLU A 197 7.66 -9.29 -11.77
CA GLU A 197 6.41 -9.78 -12.33
C GLU A 197 5.54 -8.58 -12.73
N TYR A 198 5.06 -8.61 -13.97
CA TYR A 198 4.02 -7.71 -14.47
C TYR A 198 2.84 -8.55 -14.93
N PHE A 199 1.67 -8.43 -14.25
CA PHE A 199 0.61 -9.44 -14.35
C PHE A 199 -0.81 -8.88 -14.51
N PRO A 200 -1.04 -7.89 -15.39
CA PRO A 200 -2.36 -7.28 -15.52
C PRO A 200 -3.48 -8.27 -15.85
N GLU A 201 -3.21 -9.31 -16.67
CA GLU A 201 -4.19 -10.32 -17.07
C GLU A 201 -4.65 -11.19 -15.90
N LYS A 202 -3.76 -11.44 -14.91
CA LYS A 202 -4.09 -12.21 -13.70
C LYS A 202 -5.13 -11.51 -12.83
N LEU A 203 -5.28 -10.18 -12.94
CA LEU A 203 -6.27 -9.42 -12.19
C LEU A 203 -7.71 -9.88 -12.43
N ALA A 204 -7.98 -10.53 -13.55
CA ALA A 204 -9.29 -11.13 -13.84
C ALA A 204 -9.71 -12.21 -12.82
N ALA A 205 -8.77 -12.77 -12.07
CA ALA A 205 -9.04 -13.75 -11.02
C ALA A 205 -9.36 -13.11 -9.65
N ILE A 206 -9.21 -11.78 -9.50
CA ILE A 206 -9.61 -11.07 -8.27
C ILE A 206 -11.14 -10.95 -8.28
N ALA A 207 -11.78 -11.70 -7.38
CA ALA A 207 -13.24 -11.79 -7.29
C ALA A 207 -13.85 -10.80 -6.29
N CYS A 208 -13.08 -10.39 -5.26
CA CYS A 208 -13.61 -9.49 -4.24
C CYS A 208 -13.91 -8.10 -4.81
N PRO A 209 -14.87 -7.36 -4.22
CA PRO A 209 -15.10 -5.96 -4.55
C PRO A 209 -13.80 -5.16 -4.52
N THR A 210 -13.53 -4.38 -5.56
CA THR A 210 -12.29 -3.62 -5.70
C THR A 210 -12.57 -2.13 -5.87
N LEU A 211 -11.79 -1.29 -5.19
CA LEU A 211 -11.71 0.16 -5.42
C LEU A 211 -10.36 0.46 -6.05
N MET A 212 -10.35 1.21 -7.14
CA MET A 212 -9.14 1.69 -7.79
C MET A 212 -9.17 3.22 -7.85
N VAL A 213 -8.24 3.87 -7.15
CA VAL A 213 -8.12 5.34 -7.10
C VAL A 213 -6.77 5.74 -7.67
N VAL A 214 -6.78 6.59 -8.68
CA VAL A 214 -5.56 6.96 -9.42
C VAL A 214 -5.41 8.46 -9.56
N PRO A 215 -4.17 8.99 -9.51
CA PRO A 215 -3.89 10.38 -9.89
C PRO A 215 -4.11 10.58 -11.40
N ASP A 216 -4.47 11.80 -11.79
CA ASP A 216 -4.70 12.15 -13.18
C ASP A 216 -4.15 13.57 -13.48
N PRO A 217 -3.00 13.68 -14.18
CA PRO A 217 -2.09 12.60 -14.56
C PRO A 217 -1.30 12.04 -13.35
N ASP A 218 -0.87 10.77 -13.42
CA ASP A 218 0.12 10.24 -12.48
C ASP A 218 1.53 10.56 -12.99
N PRO A 219 2.38 11.32 -12.24
CA PRO A 219 3.73 11.66 -12.68
C PRO A 219 4.67 10.46 -12.82
N MET A 220 4.32 9.33 -12.18
CA MET A 220 5.16 8.14 -12.10
C MET A 220 4.63 6.95 -12.91
N VAL A 221 3.35 6.94 -13.30
CA VAL A 221 2.70 5.84 -14.02
C VAL A 221 1.97 6.36 -15.25
N GLU A 222 2.15 5.72 -16.38
CA GLU A 222 1.47 6.07 -17.62
C GLU A 222 -0.04 5.72 -17.52
N ALA A 223 -0.91 6.61 -18.02
CA ALA A 223 -2.37 6.44 -17.92
C ALA A 223 -2.87 5.11 -18.51
N HIS A 224 -2.24 4.62 -19.58
CA HIS A 224 -2.63 3.36 -20.23
C HIS A 224 -2.45 2.13 -19.32
N GLU A 225 -1.58 2.20 -18.29
CA GLU A 225 -1.42 1.12 -17.31
C GLU A 225 -2.67 0.96 -16.46
N TYR A 226 -3.26 2.06 -16.02
CA TYR A 226 -4.50 2.06 -15.28
C TYR A 226 -5.69 1.61 -16.13
N GLU A 227 -5.74 2.04 -17.40
CA GLU A 227 -6.76 1.57 -18.34
C GLU A 227 -6.65 0.07 -18.61
N ARG A 228 -5.43 -0.45 -18.70
CA ARG A 228 -5.19 -1.89 -18.84
C ARG A 228 -5.72 -2.66 -17.63
N MET A 229 -5.49 -2.19 -16.41
CA MET A 229 -6.03 -2.82 -15.19
C MET A 229 -7.55 -2.86 -15.19
N ARG A 230 -8.21 -1.76 -15.59
CA ARG A 230 -9.68 -1.67 -15.66
C ARG A 230 -10.30 -2.73 -16.56
N LYS A 231 -9.63 -3.14 -17.62
CA LYS A 231 -10.12 -4.20 -18.53
C LYS A 231 -10.25 -5.56 -17.83
N TYR A 232 -9.40 -5.82 -16.84
CA TYR A 232 -9.34 -7.13 -16.17
C TYR A 232 -10.06 -7.13 -14.81
N LEU A 233 -10.12 -6.03 -14.08
CA LEU A 233 -10.85 -5.93 -12.82
C LEU A 233 -12.36 -5.82 -13.06
N LYS A 234 -13.08 -6.92 -12.93
CA LYS A 234 -14.51 -7.00 -13.29
C LYS A 234 -15.45 -6.33 -12.28
N ASN A 235 -15.13 -6.42 -10.98
CA ASN A 235 -15.92 -5.88 -9.89
C ASN A 235 -15.17 -4.70 -9.28
N CYS A 236 -15.07 -3.59 -10.03
CA CYS A 236 -14.18 -2.48 -9.69
C CYS A 236 -14.86 -1.11 -9.84
N ARG A 237 -14.89 -0.37 -8.73
CA ARG A 237 -15.16 1.07 -8.73
C ARG A 237 -13.86 1.81 -9.07
N PHE A 238 -13.89 2.63 -10.12
CA PHE A 238 -12.75 3.44 -10.56
C PHE A 238 -12.96 4.91 -10.22
N VAL A 239 -11.95 5.55 -9.63
CA VAL A 239 -11.93 6.96 -9.26
C VAL A 239 -10.65 7.61 -9.78
N SER A 240 -10.77 8.60 -10.65
CA SER A 240 -9.67 9.46 -11.11
C SER A 240 -9.62 10.74 -10.28
N VAL A 241 -8.43 11.13 -9.83
CA VAL A 241 -8.22 12.29 -8.97
C VAL A 241 -7.28 13.27 -9.65
N LYS A 242 -7.85 14.36 -10.17
CA LYS A 242 -7.07 15.39 -10.86
C LYS A 242 -6.13 16.16 -9.94
N GLY A 243 -4.90 16.39 -10.43
CA GLY A 243 -3.91 17.24 -9.80
C GLY A 243 -3.22 16.63 -8.57
N ALA A 244 -3.40 15.34 -8.31
CA ALA A 244 -2.69 14.66 -7.23
C ALA A 244 -1.35 14.07 -7.70
N GLY A 245 -0.34 14.07 -6.84
CA GLY A 245 0.91 13.36 -7.05
C GLY A 245 0.77 11.84 -6.83
N HIS A 246 1.81 11.09 -7.16
CA HIS A 246 1.80 9.62 -7.04
C HIS A 246 1.55 9.13 -5.60
N SER A 247 2.03 9.85 -4.59
CA SER A 247 1.82 9.49 -3.18
C SER A 247 0.57 10.13 -2.58
N MET A 248 -0.50 10.23 -3.37
CA MET A 248 -1.78 10.88 -3.04
C MET A 248 -2.34 10.50 -1.66
N VAL A 249 -2.07 9.28 -1.18
CA VAL A 249 -2.55 8.80 0.13
C VAL A 249 -1.99 9.60 1.30
N GLY A 250 -0.84 10.26 1.13
CA GLY A 250 -0.24 11.15 2.12
C GLY A 250 -0.32 12.62 1.73
N GLU A 251 -0.54 12.94 0.46
CA GLU A 251 -0.68 14.32 -0.07
C GLU A 251 -2.08 14.88 0.20
N ILE A 252 -3.11 14.10 -0.11
CA ILE A 252 -4.53 14.46 0.03
C ILE A 252 -5.27 13.39 0.85
N PRO A 253 -4.84 13.13 2.09
CA PRO A 253 -5.28 11.97 2.86
C PRO A 253 -6.79 11.96 3.13
N ASP A 254 -7.39 13.13 3.41
CA ASP A 254 -8.83 13.22 3.70
C ASP A 254 -9.69 12.78 2.52
N ARG A 255 -9.31 13.20 1.31
CA ARG A 255 -10.02 12.78 0.10
C ARG A 255 -9.86 11.29 -0.15
N CYS A 256 -8.65 10.78 -0.04
CA CYS A 256 -8.36 9.36 -0.24
C CYS A 256 -9.09 8.48 0.81
N ALA A 257 -9.01 8.84 2.08
CA ALA A 257 -9.70 8.13 3.16
C ALA A 257 -11.23 8.20 3.01
N GLY A 258 -11.76 9.34 2.54
CA GLY A 258 -13.18 9.51 2.25
C GLY A 258 -13.68 8.60 1.13
N GLU A 259 -12.90 8.42 0.04
CA GLU A 259 -13.22 7.45 -1.02
C GLU A 259 -13.20 6.01 -0.49
N ALA A 260 -12.16 5.66 0.30
CA ALA A 260 -12.08 4.37 0.95
C ALA A 260 -13.29 4.11 1.86
N LYS A 261 -13.64 5.08 2.72
CA LYS A 261 -14.76 4.95 3.67
C LYS A 261 -16.08 4.66 2.95
N ARG A 262 -16.41 5.45 1.90
CA ARG A 262 -17.62 5.24 1.10
C ARG A 262 -17.65 3.83 0.48
N PHE A 263 -16.55 3.42 -0.12
CA PHE A 263 -16.42 2.09 -0.71
C PHE A 263 -16.61 0.97 0.32
N LEU A 264 -15.94 1.06 1.47
CA LEU A 264 -16.03 0.07 2.55
C LEU A 264 -17.45 -0.03 3.09
N ASP A 265 -18.12 1.10 3.29
CA ASP A 265 -19.53 1.16 3.75
C ASP A 265 -20.49 0.56 2.71
N ASP A 266 -20.22 0.76 1.42
CA ASP A 266 -21.01 0.15 0.35
C ASP A 266 -20.84 -1.37 0.32
N VAL A 267 -19.58 -1.85 0.43
CA VAL A 267 -19.29 -3.29 0.48
C VAL A 267 -19.96 -3.94 1.71
N ARG A 268 -19.85 -3.32 2.89
CA ARG A 268 -20.48 -3.81 4.12
C ARG A 268 -21.99 -3.87 4.02
N ALA A 269 -22.59 -2.93 3.30
CA ALA A 269 -24.03 -2.87 3.06
C ALA A 269 -24.52 -3.74 1.89
N GLY A 270 -23.60 -4.48 1.21
CA GLY A 270 -23.94 -5.28 0.02
C GLY A 270 -24.38 -4.48 -1.19
N ARG A 271 -24.04 -3.18 -1.26
CA ARG A 271 -24.40 -2.33 -2.41
C ARG A 271 -23.46 -2.62 -3.60
N ALA A 272 -24.03 -2.56 -4.82
CA ALA A 272 -23.27 -2.71 -6.05
C ALA A 272 -22.18 -1.61 -6.20
N LEU A 273 -21.04 -1.96 -6.86
CA LEU A 273 -19.94 -1.04 -7.12
C LEU A 273 -20.11 -0.28 -8.43
#